data_a279cc10262b00acf06a9ce195abc69b
#
_entry.id   a279cc10262b00acf06a9ce195abc69b
#
_cell.length_a   1.000
_cell.length_b   1.000
_cell.length_c   1.000
_cell.angle_alpha   90.00
_cell.angle_beta   90.00
_cell.angle_gamma   90.00
#
_symmetry.space_group_name_H-M   'P 1'
#
loop_
_entity.id
_entity.type
_entity.pdbx_description
1 polymer ?
#
loop_
_entity_poly.entity_id
_entity_poly.type
_entity_poly.pdbx_seq_one_letter_code
_entity_poly.pdbx_strand_id
1 'polypeptide(L)'
;LLRLCVDVGEEELRARFNRSQDHHELYQKLIRWELDDELSTTEKRLRDWPKERLVSNGLALFDLIAKPDGWLFDQRIVKLRKRSGSDLGQHRFRQGDIVMLSRGDPLSEKPIEAIVSDRRRDSIRIVINEAPSDLRKDSWRMDRGANRVAYDRMRDSLNSIFQEEGGVPLRDLLLGSVHDPSGTASLPPQLGNSRGRTFVLDSSMNESQRKAAMAAVQQRLTLIQGPPGTGKTHTAVRIVEAWSQQDYGTILAVADSNVAVDNLLEGLLQLGVRAVRLGQPVKVREGLREATMDAMMEKHPLRKDLIDHLELNEKLGRKIKGMRGGKEKGLDHRDLSRGW
;
A
#
# COMPACT_ATOMS: atom_id res chain seq x y z
N LEU A 1 -2.74 30.21 2.46
CA LEU A 1 -1.52 30.22 3.31
C LEU A 1 -1.69 31.25 4.42
N LEU A 2 -2.36 30.89 5.50
CA LEU A 2 -2.46 31.69 6.71
C LEU A 2 -1.26 31.30 7.60
N ARG A 3 -0.29 32.21 7.68
CA ARG A 3 0.75 32.22 8.70
C ARG A 3 0.07 32.32 10.07
N LEU A 4 0.01 31.23 10.82
CA LEU A 4 -0.05 31.28 12.26
C LEU A 4 1.38 31.55 12.75
N CYS A 5 1.76 32.82 12.80
CA CYS A 5 2.92 33.27 13.57
C CYS A 5 2.53 33.15 15.06
N VAL A 6 2.73 31.99 15.65
CA VAL A 6 3.05 31.91 17.05
C VAL A 6 4.51 32.37 17.11
N ASP A 7 4.79 33.42 17.87
CA ASP A 7 6.16 33.89 18.14
C ASP A 7 6.89 32.82 18.95
N VAL A 8 7.43 31.85 18.26
CA VAL A 8 8.25 30.77 18.82
C VAL A 8 9.66 31.27 18.80
N GLY A 9 10.29 31.40 19.96
CA GLY A 9 11.68 31.83 20.07
C GLY A 9 12.62 30.94 19.26
N GLU A 10 13.74 31.50 18.78
CA GLU A 10 14.72 30.83 17.94
C GLU A 10 15.27 29.54 18.57
N GLU A 11 15.43 29.50 19.89
CA GLU A 11 15.88 28.31 20.65
C GLU A 11 14.86 27.17 20.58
N GLU A 12 13.58 27.50 20.68
CA GLU A 12 12.51 26.49 20.60
C GLU A 12 12.36 25.95 19.17
N LEU A 13 12.51 26.78 18.15
CA LEU A 13 12.56 26.34 16.75
C LEU A 13 13.73 25.40 16.50
N ARG A 14 14.91 25.71 17.03
CA ARG A 14 16.09 24.83 16.96
C ARG A 14 15.85 23.50 17.69
N ALA A 15 15.27 23.55 18.89
CA ALA A 15 14.95 22.34 19.65
C ALA A 15 13.92 21.45 18.94
N ARG A 16 12.93 22.03 18.25
CA ARG A 16 11.95 21.29 17.42
C ARG A 16 12.61 20.67 16.21
N PHE A 17 13.48 21.41 15.53
CA PHE A 17 14.24 20.91 14.39
C PHE A 17 15.12 19.74 14.79
N ASN A 18 15.90 19.87 15.87
CA ASN A 18 16.75 18.80 16.36
C ASN A 18 15.98 17.55 16.73
N ARG A 19 14.85 17.65 17.45
CA ARG A 19 13.97 16.49 17.76
C ARG A 19 13.43 15.81 16.51
N SER A 20 13.08 16.59 15.51
CA SER A 20 12.61 16.09 14.23
C SER A 20 13.72 15.33 13.50
N GLN A 21 14.95 15.86 13.51
CA GLN A 21 16.12 15.23 12.92
C GLN A 21 16.50 13.95 13.67
N ASP A 22 16.58 13.98 14.99
CA ASP A 22 16.87 12.79 15.81
C ASP A 22 15.84 11.67 15.56
N HIS A 23 14.57 12.01 15.48
CA HIS A 23 13.49 11.05 15.16
C HIS A 23 13.70 10.46 13.76
N HIS A 24 13.96 11.29 12.75
CA HIS A 24 14.18 10.85 11.40
C HIS A 24 15.38 9.89 11.30
N GLU A 25 16.52 10.26 11.88
CA GLU A 25 17.74 9.45 11.88
C GLU A 25 17.55 8.11 12.61
N LEU A 26 16.88 8.14 13.76
CA LEU A 26 16.56 6.93 14.52
C LEU A 26 15.69 5.96 13.70
N TYR A 27 14.58 6.43 13.15
CA TYR A 27 13.68 5.56 12.42
C TYR A 27 14.23 5.12 11.06
N GLN A 28 15.03 5.93 10.38
CA GLN A 28 15.79 5.53 9.20
C GLN A 28 16.71 4.33 9.53
N LYS A 29 17.38 4.39 10.66
CA LYS A 29 18.27 3.32 11.13
C LYS A 29 17.49 2.06 11.49
N LEU A 30 16.38 2.19 12.22
CA LEU A 30 15.52 1.05 12.59
C LEU A 30 14.93 0.36 11.36
N ILE A 31 14.39 1.12 10.41
CA ILE A 31 13.85 0.60 9.15
C ILE A 31 14.93 -0.17 8.38
N ARG A 32 16.16 0.36 8.34
CA ARG A 32 17.28 -0.30 7.67
C ARG A 32 17.65 -1.62 8.35
N TRP A 33 17.77 -1.63 9.66
CA TRP A 33 18.11 -2.84 10.40
C TRP A 33 17.08 -3.96 10.23
N GLU A 34 15.81 -3.62 10.29
CA GLU A 34 14.71 -4.57 10.09
C GLU A 34 14.73 -5.15 8.66
N LEU A 35 14.94 -4.29 7.65
CA LEU A 35 15.09 -4.74 6.27
C LEU A 35 16.32 -5.64 6.08
N ASP A 36 17.46 -5.24 6.64
CA ASP A 36 18.72 -6.00 6.52
C ASP A 36 18.60 -7.38 7.17
N ASP A 37 17.91 -7.49 8.31
CA ASP A 37 17.64 -8.78 8.97
C ASP A 37 16.72 -9.66 8.11
N GLU A 38 15.64 -9.12 7.56
CA GLU A 38 14.72 -9.85 6.67
C GLU A 38 15.43 -10.33 5.39
N LEU A 39 16.25 -9.47 4.79
CA LEU A 39 17.05 -9.80 3.61
C LEU A 39 18.10 -10.88 3.92
N SER A 40 18.84 -10.72 5.02
CA SER A 40 19.85 -11.68 5.47
C SER A 40 19.24 -13.06 5.74
N THR A 41 18.11 -13.09 6.42
CA THR A 41 17.37 -14.33 6.69
C THR A 41 16.90 -14.99 5.39
N THR A 42 16.42 -14.22 4.44
CA THR A 42 16.00 -14.73 3.12
C THR A 42 17.19 -15.24 2.33
N GLU A 43 18.29 -14.50 2.30
CA GLU A 43 19.53 -14.90 1.61
C GLU A 43 20.15 -16.17 2.18
N LYS A 44 20.29 -16.26 3.52
CA LYS A 44 20.77 -17.49 4.20
C LYS A 44 19.91 -18.69 3.85
N ARG A 45 18.59 -18.53 3.85
CA ARG A 45 17.67 -19.60 3.48
C ARG A 45 17.88 -20.07 2.03
N LEU A 46 18.01 -19.13 1.09
CA LEU A 46 18.21 -19.43 -0.32
C LEU A 46 19.58 -20.08 -0.61
N ARG A 47 20.61 -19.69 0.15
CA ARG A 47 21.98 -20.22 0.01
C ARG A 47 22.15 -21.58 0.66
N ASP A 48 21.63 -21.75 1.90
CA ASP A 48 21.99 -22.87 2.76
C ASP A 48 20.98 -24.02 2.71
N TRP A 49 19.76 -23.78 2.24
CA TRP A 49 18.73 -24.81 2.22
C TRP A 49 18.68 -25.54 0.87
N PRO A 50 18.80 -26.88 0.88
CA PRO A 50 18.61 -27.67 -0.33
C PRO A 50 17.17 -27.57 -0.85
N LYS A 51 16.99 -27.83 -2.14
CA LYS A 51 15.70 -27.76 -2.86
C LYS A 51 14.58 -28.49 -2.12
N GLU A 52 14.88 -29.70 -1.63
CA GLU A 52 13.92 -30.54 -0.92
C GLU A 52 13.41 -29.88 0.35
N ARG A 53 14.29 -29.22 1.09
CA ARG A 53 13.94 -28.50 2.32
C ARG A 53 13.11 -27.26 2.03
N LEU A 54 13.40 -26.53 0.98
CA LEU A 54 12.60 -25.37 0.55
C LEU A 54 11.19 -25.80 0.15
N VAL A 55 11.07 -26.89 -0.62
CA VAL A 55 9.78 -27.42 -1.07
C VAL A 55 8.98 -28.00 0.10
N SER A 56 9.58 -28.83 0.96
CA SER A 56 8.90 -29.43 2.11
C SER A 56 8.39 -28.40 3.11
N ASN A 57 9.09 -27.28 3.24
CA ASN A 57 8.62 -26.15 4.03
C ASN A 57 7.61 -25.24 3.29
N GLY A 58 7.34 -25.50 2.01
CA GLY A 58 6.39 -24.76 1.20
C GLY A 58 6.83 -23.31 0.90
N LEU A 59 8.15 -23.06 0.88
CA LEU A 59 8.76 -21.73 0.71
C LEU A 59 9.28 -21.51 -0.72
N ALA A 60 9.33 -22.55 -1.54
CA ALA A 60 9.69 -22.46 -2.94
C ALA A 60 8.89 -23.45 -3.80
N LEU A 61 8.65 -23.08 -5.05
CA LEU A 61 8.10 -23.92 -6.10
C LEU A 61 9.06 -23.93 -7.28
N PHE A 62 9.26 -25.09 -7.88
CA PHE A 62 10.19 -25.31 -8.98
C PHE A 62 9.47 -25.86 -10.21
N ASP A 63 10.14 -25.81 -11.35
CA ASP A 63 9.70 -26.35 -12.62
C ASP A 63 8.35 -25.79 -13.08
N LEU A 64 8.20 -24.48 -12.91
CA LEU A 64 6.99 -23.75 -13.27
C LEU A 64 7.05 -23.26 -14.71
N ILE A 65 5.92 -23.31 -15.39
CA ILE A 65 5.68 -22.60 -16.65
C ILE A 65 4.84 -21.37 -16.36
N ALA A 66 5.20 -20.26 -17.00
CA ALA A 66 4.54 -18.98 -16.83
C ALA A 66 3.73 -18.62 -18.08
N LYS A 67 2.47 -18.24 -17.90
CA LYS A 67 1.60 -17.76 -18.99
C LYS A 67 0.96 -16.43 -18.59
N PRO A 68 0.95 -15.42 -19.46
CA PRO A 68 0.15 -14.22 -19.24
C PRO A 68 -1.32 -14.60 -19.07
N ASP A 69 -1.98 -14.02 -18.05
CA ASP A 69 -3.38 -14.35 -17.68
C ASP A 69 -4.22 -13.08 -17.46
N GLY A 70 -3.89 -11.99 -18.14
CA GLY A 70 -4.60 -10.72 -18.07
C GLY A 70 -3.79 -9.59 -17.47
N TRP A 71 -4.53 -8.56 -17.04
CA TRP A 71 -3.98 -7.35 -16.44
C TRP A 71 -4.72 -7.04 -15.14
N LEU A 72 -4.03 -6.44 -14.20
CA LEU A 72 -4.59 -5.81 -13.02
C LEU A 72 -4.11 -4.36 -13.06
N PHE A 73 -4.99 -3.45 -13.48
CA PHE A 73 -4.62 -2.07 -13.81
C PHE A 73 -3.48 -2.02 -14.84
N ASP A 74 -2.34 -1.44 -14.47
CA ASP A 74 -1.11 -1.33 -15.25
C ASP A 74 -0.16 -2.54 -15.10
N GLN A 75 -0.48 -3.47 -14.19
CA GLN A 75 0.36 -4.61 -13.87
C GLN A 75 -0.07 -5.87 -14.62
N ARG A 76 0.90 -6.73 -14.95
CA ARG A 76 0.64 -7.98 -15.67
C ARG A 76 0.30 -9.11 -14.70
N ILE A 77 -0.83 -9.79 -14.93
CA ILE A 77 -1.13 -11.05 -14.26
C ILE A 77 -0.45 -12.20 -15.02
N VAL A 78 0.27 -13.04 -14.28
CA VAL A 78 0.94 -14.23 -14.79
C VAL A 78 0.46 -15.44 -14.02
N LYS A 79 0.01 -16.46 -14.75
CA LYS A 79 -0.37 -17.75 -14.20
C LYS A 79 0.80 -18.71 -14.25
N LEU A 80 1.15 -19.25 -13.10
CA LEU A 80 2.21 -20.25 -12.92
C LEU A 80 1.57 -21.62 -12.68
N ARG A 81 2.09 -22.65 -13.36
CA ARG A 81 1.73 -24.05 -13.20
C ARG A 81 2.97 -24.92 -13.26
N LYS A 82 2.94 -26.10 -12.65
CA LYS A 82 4.01 -27.08 -12.89
C LYS A 82 4.07 -27.49 -14.36
N ARG A 83 5.27 -27.65 -14.88
CA ARG A 83 5.50 -28.10 -16.25
C ARG A 83 4.90 -29.49 -16.51
N SER A 84 4.93 -30.35 -15.49
CA SER A 84 4.32 -31.68 -15.52
C SER A 84 2.79 -31.69 -15.61
N GLY A 85 2.13 -30.54 -15.38
CA GLY A 85 0.68 -30.46 -15.27
C GLY A 85 0.12 -30.99 -13.94
N SER A 86 0.97 -31.46 -13.03
CA SER A 86 0.56 -31.94 -11.71
C SER A 86 0.20 -30.77 -10.78
N ASP A 87 -0.47 -31.09 -9.68
CA ASP A 87 -0.73 -30.14 -8.59
C ASP A 87 0.55 -29.51 -8.07
N LEU A 88 0.46 -28.29 -7.58
CA LEU A 88 1.59 -27.54 -7.02
C LEU A 88 2.15 -28.19 -5.74
N GLY A 89 1.38 -29.08 -5.11
CA GLY A 89 1.71 -29.69 -3.83
C GLY A 89 1.42 -28.79 -2.64
N GLN A 90 1.89 -29.18 -1.47
CA GLN A 90 1.75 -28.37 -0.27
C GLN A 90 2.72 -27.19 -0.31
N HIS A 91 2.21 -25.99 -0.20
CA HIS A 91 2.99 -24.77 -0.11
C HIS A 91 2.33 -23.74 0.82
N ARG A 92 3.14 -22.81 1.34
CA ARG A 92 2.69 -21.78 2.29
C ARG A 92 2.39 -20.43 1.64
N PHE A 93 2.47 -20.34 0.32
CA PHE A 93 2.16 -19.09 -0.39
C PHE A 93 0.69 -18.73 -0.19
N ARG A 94 0.48 -17.51 0.24
CA ARG A 94 -0.84 -16.92 0.43
C ARG A 94 -0.96 -15.71 -0.50
N GLN A 95 -2.16 -15.34 -0.77
CA GLN A 95 -2.43 -14.12 -1.50
C GLN A 95 -1.87 -12.91 -0.77
N GLY A 96 -1.19 -12.05 -1.55
CA GLY A 96 -0.45 -10.89 -1.06
C GLY A 96 0.94 -11.18 -0.54
N ASP A 97 1.39 -12.44 -0.57
CA ASP A 97 2.80 -12.74 -0.32
C ASP A 97 3.66 -12.18 -1.45
N ILE A 98 4.80 -11.62 -1.05
CA ILE A 98 5.83 -11.20 -2.00
C ILE A 98 6.68 -12.41 -2.34
N VAL A 99 6.88 -12.61 -3.63
CA VAL A 99 7.63 -13.73 -4.19
C VAL A 99 8.66 -13.24 -5.19
N MET A 100 9.71 -14.01 -5.34
CA MET A 100 10.76 -13.81 -6.34
C MET A 100 10.64 -14.88 -7.39
N LEU A 101 10.55 -14.48 -8.64
CA LEU A 101 10.55 -15.38 -9.80
C LEU A 101 11.91 -15.32 -10.46
N SER A 102 12.59 -16.46 -10.56
CA SER A 102 13.90 -16.61 -11.19
C SER A 102 13.93 -17.83 -12.12
N ARG A 103 14.92 -17.91 -13.00
CA ARG A 103 15.12 -19.09 -13.86
C ARG A 103 15.99 -20.16 -13.19
N GLY A 104 16.99 -19.71 -12.46
CA GLY A 104 17.94 -20.56 -11.76
C GLY A 104 18.10 -20.16 -10.30
N ASP A 105 19.30 -19.71 -9.94
CA ASP A 105 19.59 -19.26 -8.58
C ASP A 105 19.19 -17.80 -8.38
N PRO A 106 18.22 -17.51 -7.50
CA PRO A 106 17.75 -16.16 -7.24
C PRO A 106 18.80 -15.23 -6.60
N LEU A 107 19.92 -15.79 -6.11
CA LEU A 107 21.03 -15.00 -5.54
C LEU A 107 22.02 -14.55 -6.61
N SER A 108 22.17 -15.32 -7.69
CA SER A 108 23.09 -15.00 -8.80
C SER A 108 22.40 -14.25 -9.94
N GLU A 109 21.09 -14.35 -10.04
CA GLU A 109 20.26 -13.65 -11.02
C GLU A 109 19.56 -12.45 -10.38
N LYS A 110 19.09 -11.51 -11.20
CA LYS A 110 18.16 -10.47 -10.75
C LYS A 110 16.74 -11.05 -10.80
N PRO A 111 16.16 -11.51 -9.69
CA PRO A 111 14.84 -12.09 -9.70
C PRO A 111 13.77 -11.03 -10.02
N ILE A 112 12.66 -11.47 -10.58
CA ILE A 112 11.48 -10.62 -10.79
C ILE A 112 10.66 -10.66 -9.51
N GLU A 113 10.50 -9.51 -8.88
CA GLU A 113 9.59 -9.38 -7.72
C GLU A 113 8.14 -9.43 -8.19
N ALA A 114 7.34 -10.19 -7.48
CA ALA A 114 5.93 -10.40 -7.79
C ALA A 114 5.10 -10.51 -6.50
N ILE A 115 3.79 -10.32 -6.65
CA ILE A 115 2.83 -10.47 -5.56
C ILE A 115 1.86 -11.58 -5.94
N VAL A 116 1.62 -12.52 -5.02
CA VAL A 116 0.61 -13.57 -5.23
C VAL A 116 -0.79 -12.95 -5.23
N SER A 117 -1.51 -13.04 -6.34
CA SER A 117 -2.87 -12.52 -6.48
C SER A 117 -3.96 -13.55 -6.22
N ASP A 118 -3.71 -14.82 -6.59
CA ASP A 118 -4.66 -15.91 -6.40
C ASP A 118 -3.90 -17.25 -6.33
N ARG A 119 -4.48 -18.23 -5.64
CA ARG A 119 -3.95 -19.59 -5.60
C ARG A 119 -5.04 -20.62 -5.82
N ARG A 120 -4.71 -21.63 -6.60
CA ARG A 120 -5.50 -22.83 -6.79
C ARG A 120 -4.62 -24.05 -6.53
N ARG A 121 -5.21 -25.22 -6.52
CA ARG A 121 -4.49 -26.46 -6.31
C ARG A 121 -3.42 -26.72 -7.39
N ASP A 122 -3.73 -26.37 -8.64
CA ASP A 122 -2.91 -26.60 -9.84
C ASP A 122 -2.10 -25.37 -10.28
N SER A 123 -2.38 -24.18 -9.74
CA SER A 123 -1.83 -22.93 -10.24
C SER A 123 -1.77 -21.83 -9.20
N ILE A 124 -0.81 -20.92 -9.39
CA ILE A 124 -0.71 -19.65 -8.67
C ILE A 124 -0.74 -18.54 -9.71
N ARG A 125 -1.51 -17.48 -9.42
CA ARG A 125 -1.44 -16.21 -10.15
C ARG A 125 -0.58 -15.23 -9.37
N ILE A 126 0.31 -14.59 -10.08
CA ILE A 126 1.15 -13.52 -9.55
C ILE A 126 0.96 -12.26 -10.39
N VAL A 127 1.20 -11.12 -9.78
CA VAL A 127 1.21 -9.81 -10.43
C VAL A 127 2.63 -9.31 -10.49
N ILE A 128 3.07 -8.88 -11.67
CA ILE A 128 4.40 -8.32 -11.94
C ILE A 128 4.27 -6.98 -12.64
N ASN A 129 5.21 -6.07 -12.39
CA ASN A 129 5.20 -4.76 -13.05
C ASN A 129 5.58 -4.88 -14.53
N GLU A 130 6.67 -5.58 -14.82
CA GLU A 130 7.16 -5.78 -16.17
C GLU A 130 7.34 -7.27 -16.47
N ALA A 131 6.66 -7.75 -17.51
CA ALA A 131 6.80 -9.13 -17.95
C ALA A 131 7.96 -9.25 -18.96
N PRO A 132 8.92 -10.16 -18.74
CA PRO A 132 9.97 -10.41 -19.71
C PRO A 132 9.39 -10.97 -21.02
N SER A 133 10.01 -10.64 -22.14
CA SER A 133 9.55 -11.05 -23.47
C SER A 133 9.58 -12.58 -23.68
N ASP A 134 10.43 -13.25 -22.95
CA ASP A 134 10.66 -14.71 -22.97
C ASP A 134 9.91 -15.48 -21.85
N LEU A 135 8.98 -14.83 -21.18
CA LEU A 135 8.21 -15.39 -20.05
C LEU A 135 7.70 -16.82 -20.30
N ARG A 136 7.30 -17.14 -21.54
CA ARG A 136 6.73 -18.46 -21.90
C ARG A 136 7.75 -19.53 -22.23
N LYS A 137 9.00 -19.14 -22.49
CA LYS A 137 10.03 -20.06 -23.03
C LYS A 137 10.75 -20.84 -21.94
N ASP A 138 10.87 -20.28 -20.74
CA ASP A 138 11.70 -20.78 -19.69
C ASP A 138 10.94 -21.60 -18.64
N SER A 139 11.71 -22.35 -17.85
CA SER A 139 11.26 -22.93 -16.59
C SER A 139 11.54 -21.93 -15.48
N TRP A 140 10.56 -21.74 -14.61
CA TRP A 140 10.65 -20.76 -13.55
C TRP A 140 10.71 -21.44 -12.18
N ARG A 141 11.42 -20.80 -11.30
CA ARG A 141 11.42 -21.04 -9.87
C ARG A 141 10.75 -19.85 -9.17
N MET A 142 9.94 -20.11 -8.17
CA MET A 142 9.30 -19.11 -7.36
C MET A 142 9.67 -19.33 -5.89
N ASP A 143 10.27 -18.33 -5.26
CA ASP A 143 10.68 -18.33 -3.86
C ASP A 143 9.93 -17.25 -3.08
N ARG A 144 9.79 -17.46 -1.78
CA ARG A 144 9.28 -16.42 -0.89
C ARG A 144 10.31 -15.30 -0.75
N GLY A 145 9.94 -14.09 -1.14
CA GLY A 145 10.77 -12.88 -1.07
C GLY A 145 10.61 -12.11 0.23
N ALA A 146 11.49 -11.13 0.43
CA ALA A 146 11.37 -10.11 1.46
C ALA A 146 10.47 -8.95 0.97
N ASN A 147 9.80 -8.27 1.91
CA ASN A 147 8.87 -7.20 1.57
C ASN A 147 9.56 -5.83 1.45
N ARG A 148 10.48 -5.68 0.48
CA ARG A 148 11.21 -4.40 0.28
C ARG A 148 10.30 -3.22 0.05
N VAL A 149 9.19 -3.40 -0.69
CA VAL A 149 8.25 -2.33 -1.02
C VAL A 149 7.64 -1.68 0.22
N ALA A 150 7.38 -2.46 1.28
CA ALA A 150 6.87 -1.90 2.53
C ALA A 150 7.90 -1.00 3.21
N TYR A 151 9.15 -1.44 3.26
CA TYR A 151 10.25 -0.65 3.85
C TYR A 151 10.57 0.61 3.03
N ASP A 152 10.54 0.53 1.71
CA ASP A 152 10.71 1.70 0.84
C ASP A 152 9.60 2.73 1.10
N ARG A 153 8.34 2.30 1.20
CA ARG A 153 7.22 3.19 1.55
C ARG A 153 7.34 3.82 2.94
N MET A 154 7.81 3.05 3.94
CA MET A 154 8.06 3.59 5.28
C MET A 154 9.13 4.67 5.24
N ARG A 155 10.22 4.43 4.49
CA ARG A 155 11.31 5.40 4.32
C ARG A 155 10.84 6.65 3.58
N ASP A 156 10.07 6.49 2.51
CA ASP A 156 9.55 7.63 1.73
C ASP A 156 8.57 8.46 2.56
N SER A 157 7.71 7.82 3.35
CA SER A 157 6.81 8.51 4.27
C SER A 157 7.57 9.28 5.36
N LEU A 158 8.61 8.66 5.91
CA LEU A 158 9.48 9.31 6.91
C LEU A 158 10.20 10.52 6.31
N ASN A 159 10.72 10.40 5.09
CA ASN A 159 11.35 11.50 4.36
C ASN A 159 10.34 12.63 4.07
N SER A 160 9.13 12.30 3.64
CA SER A 160 8.09 13.30 3.38
C SER A 160 7.75 14.11 4.62
N ILE A 161 7.60 13.46 5.79
CA ILE A 161 7.33 14.15 7.05
C ILE A 161 8.47 15.09 7.42
N PHE A 162 9.71 14.71 7.14
CA PHE A 162 10.90 15.52 7.47
C PHE A 162 11.13 16.67 6.50
N GLN A 163 10.93 16.45 5.19
CA GLN A 163 11.29 17.40 4.13
C GLN A 163 10.28 18.51 3.89
N GLU A 164 9.08 18.45 4.46
CA GLU A 164 8.12 19.53 4.29
C GLU A 164 8.60 20.83 4.91
N GLU A 165 9.03 21.75 4.04
CA GLU A 165 9.43 23.11 4.40
C GLU A 165 8.23 23.86 4.98
N GLY A 166 8.42 24.50 6.13
CA GLY A 166 7.42 25.35 6.76
C GLY A 166 6.66 24.76 7.93
N GLY A 167 7.10 23.60 8.45
CA GLY A 167 6.53 22.98 9.65
C GLY A 167 5.18 22.34 9.34
N VAL A 168 5.09 21.04 9.33
CA VAL A 168 3.82 20.32 9.28
C VAL A 168 3.23 20.38 10.67
N PRO A 169 2.11 21.10 10.88
CA PRO A 169 1.51 21.18 12.21
C PRO A 169 1.23 19.82 12.84
N LEU A 170 0.96 18.80 12.00
CA LEU A 170 0.77 17.43 12.45
C LEU A 170 2.09 16.77 12.90
N ARG A 171 3.21 17.01 12.21
CA ARG A 171 4.53 16.52 12.61
C ARG A 171 4.90 17.00 14.02
N ASP A 172 4.73 18.28 14.27
CA ASP A 172 5.08 18.89 15.56
C ASP A 172 4.21 18.34 16.69
N LEU A 173 2.93 18.05 16.42
CA LEU A 173 2.05 17.36 17.36
C LEU A 173 2.50 15.91 17.61
N LEU A 174 2.83 15.14 16.56
CA LEU A 174 3.26 13.75 16.67
C LEU A 174 4.59 13.62 17.43
N LEU A 175 5.50 14.56 17.24
CA LEU A 175 6.80 14.57 17.93
C LEU A 175 6.74 15.21 19.33
N GLY A 176 5.55 15.62 19.80
CA GLY A 176 5.39 16.28 21.09
C GLY A 176 6.11 17.63 21.17
N SER A 177 6.41 18.24 20.02
CA SER A 177 7.14 19.52 19.94
C SER A 177 6.24 20.71 20.20
N VAL A 178 4.93 20.56 20.08
CA VAL A 178 3.92 21.54 20.41
C VAL A 178 3.02 20.96 21.49
N HIS A 179 3.08 21.54 22.68
CA HIS A 179 2.08 21.30 23.67
C HIS A 179 0.94 22.29 23.39
N ASP A 180 -0.20 21.80 22.93
CA ASP A 180 -1.43 22.60 22.85
C ASP A 180 -2.31 22.28 24.07
N PRO A 181 -2.15 23.02 25.18
CA PRO A 181 -2.88 22.76 26.40
C PRO A 181 -4.38 23.07 26.25
N SER A 182 -4.74 23.85 25.22
CA SER A 182 -6.14 24.23 24.98
C SER A 182 -6.87 23.26 24.06
N GLY A 183 -6.14 22.37 23.34
CA GLY A 183 -6.71 21.51 22.30
C GLY A 183 -7.33 22.29 21.12
N THR A 184 -7.18 23.62 21.17
CA THR A 184 -7.81 24.56 20.24
C THR A 184 -6.85 25.10 19.19
N ALA A 185 -5.64 24.53 19.07
CA ALA A 185 -4.77 24.85 17.93
C ALA A 185 -5.60 24.68 16.67
N SER A 186 -6.08 25.80 16.19
CA SER A 186 -7.11 26.00 15.20
C SER A 186 -7.36 24.80 14.30
N LEU A 187 -8.44 24.11 14.57
CA LEU A 187 -9.06 23.21 13.58
C LEU A 187 -9.06 23.94 12.23
N PRO A 188 -8.80 23.24 11.12
CA PRO A 188 -8.93 23.86 9.81
C PRO A 188 -10.20 24.71 9.76
N PRO A 189 -10.22 25.86 9.08
CA PRO A 189 -11.38 26.76 9.05
C PRO A 189 -12.70 26.07 8.70
N GLN A 190 -12.62 24.97 7.96
CA GLN A 190 -13.74 24.08 7.63
C GLN A 190 -14.31 23.34 8.86
N LEU A 191 -13.50 23.10 9.88
CA LEU A 191 -13.90 22.48 11.15
C LEU A 191 -14.32 23.50 12.21
N GLY A 192 -13.84 24.74 12.10
CA GLY A 192 -14.19 25.84 13.03
C GLY A 192 -15.59 26.44 12.86
N ASN A 193 -16.26 26.19 11.73
CA ASN A 193 -17.62 26.72 11.45
C ASN A 193 -18.74 25.83 12.00
N SER A 194 -18.45 24.82 12.78
CA SER A 194 -19.45 23.96 13.44
C SER A 194 -20.12 24.61 14.67
N ARG A 195 -20.06 25.98 14.81
CA ARG A 195 -20.84 26.70 15.80
C ARG A 195 -22.34 26.48 15.54
N GLY A 196 -22.91 25.51 16.25
CA GLY A 196 -24.34 25.22 16.19
C GLY A 196 -24.74 23.81 15.67
N ARG A 197 -23.83 22.98 15.20
CA ARG A 197 -24.16 21.59 14.85
C ARG A 197 -24.07 20.73 16.09
N THR A 198 -25.21 20.25 16.56
CA THR A 198 -25.31 19.35 17.71
C THR A 198 -24.78 17.98 17.27
N PHE A 199 -23.70 17.53 17.91
CA PHE A 199 -23.16 16.19 17.73
C PHE A 199 -24.07 15.18 18.43
N VAL A 200 -24.82 14.42 17.69
CA VAL A 200 -25.64 13.34 18.26
C VAL A 200 -24.79 12.08 18.30
N LEU A 201 -24.23 11.82 19.47
CA LEU A 201 -23.54 10.54 19.72
C LEU A 201 -24.58 9.46 20.02
N ASP A 202 -24.33 8.27 19.47
CA ASP A 202 -25.20 7.11 19.67
C ASP A 202 -25.36 6.77 21.16
N SER A 203 -26.59 6.46 21.55
CA SER A 203 -26.93 6.02 22.89
C SER A 203 -26.30 4.69 23.30
N SER A 204 -25.86 3.87 22.33
CA SER A 204 -25.16 2.61 22.57
C SER A 204 -23.73 2.79 23.10
N MET A 205 -23.15 4.00 23.01
CA MET A 205 -21.82 4.30 23.51
C MET A 205 -21.83 4.50 25.03
N ASN A 206 -20.89 3.89 25.72
CA ASN A 206 -20.66 4.18 27.13
C ASN A 206 -20.01 5.55 27.34
N GLU A 207 -19.89 6.00 28.59
CA GLU A 207 -19.37 7.33 28.90
C GLU A 207 -17.94 7.55 28.41
N SER A 208 -17.04 6.57 28.56
CA SER A 208 -15.65 6.68 28.12
C SER A 208 -15.54 6.74 26.60
N GLN A 209 -16.34 5.97 25.88
CA GLN A 209 -16.42 5.99 24.42
C GLN A 209 -16.97 7.34 23.92
N ARG A 210 -17.99 7.89 24.56
CA ARG A 210 -18.50 9.23 24.24
C ARG A 210 -17.46 10.32 24.46
N LYS A 211 -16.73 10.28 25.58
CA LYS A 211 -15.62 11.21 25.81
C LYS A 211 -14.55 11.13 24.75
N ALA A 212 -14.16 9.92 24.33
CA ALA A 212 -13.18 9.70 23.27
C ALA A 212 -13.67 10.24 21.92
N ALA A 213 -14.93 10.01 21.57
CA ALA A 213 -15.52 10.52 20.34
C ALA A 213 -15.60 12.05 20.33
N MET A 214 -15.99 12.66 21.46
CA MET A 214 -16.02 14.12 21.58
C MET A 214 -14.62 14.74 21.45
N ALA A 215 -13.61 14.13 22.07
CA ALA A 215 -12.23 14.57 21.92
C ALA A 215 -11.76 14.49 20.46
N ALA A 216 -12.06 13.39 19.73
CA ALA A 216 -11.71 13.22 18.34
C ALA A 216 -12.33 14.28 17.41
N VAL A 217 -13.47 14.85 17.79
CA VAL A 217 -14.13 15.92 17.04
C VAL A 217 -13.55 17.29 17.34
N GLN A 218 -13.08 17.50 18.56
CA GLN A 218 -12.62 18.78 19.04
C GLN A 218 -11.12 19.01 18.88
N GLN A 219 -10.35 17.95 18.76
CA GLN A 219 -8.88 17.99 18.74
C GLN A 219 -8.31 17.59 17.37
N ARG A 220 -7.18 18.18 17.04
CA ARG A 220 -6.45 17.84 15.80
C ARG A 220 -5.81 16.45 15.85
N LEU A 221 -5.42 16.00 17.02
CA LEU A 221 -4.86 14.69 17.29
C LEU A 221 -5.49 14.13 18.55
N THR A 222 -6.06 12.94 18.45
CA THR A 222 -6.65 12.22 19.59
C THR A 222 -6.09 10.80 19.65
N LEU A 223 -5.53 10.43 20.78
CA LEU A 223 -5.07 9.06 21.05
C LEU A 223 -6.12 8.33 21.88
N ILE A 224 -6.68 7.26 21.33
CA ILE A 224 -7.71 6.44 22.00
C ILE A 224 -7.10 5.08 22.32
N GLN A 225 -6.85 4.86 23.61
CA GLN A 225 -6.32 3.61 24.12
C GLN A 225 -7.39 2.80 24.83
N GLY A 226 -7.34 1.48 24.67
CA GLY A 226 -8.22 0.57 25.41
C GLY A 226 -7.77 -0.88 25.25
N PRO A 227 -7.97 -1.74 26.26
CA PRO A 227 -7.72 -3.17 26.20
C PRO A 227 -8.54 -3.87 25.10
N PRO A 228 -8.22 -5.12 24.74
CA PRO A 228 -9.08 -5.93 23.87
C PRO A 228 -10.52 -5.99 24.40
N GLY A 229 -11.50 -5.96 23.51
CA GLY A 229 -12.93 -6.07 23.89
C GLY A 229 -13.60 -4.78 24.37
N THR A 230 -12.89 -3.66 24.53
CA THR A 230 -13.47 -2.38 25.00
C THR A 230 -14.27 -1.61 23.95
N GLY A 231 -14.43 -2.15 22.74
CA GLY A 231 -15.20 -1.52 21.67
C GLY A 231 -14.47 -0.41 20.91
N LYS A 232 -13.12 -0.46 20.83
CA LYS A 232 -12.34 0.53 20.05
C LYS A 232 -12.81 0.68 18.61
N THR A 233 -13.06 -0.44 17.93
CA THR A 233 -13.57 -0.43 16.54
C THR A 233 -14.95 0.19 16.46
N HIS A 234 -15.83 -0.14 17.39
CA HIS A 234 -17.15 0.49 17.49
C HIS A 234 -17.03 2.00 17.69
N THR A 235 -16.17 2.46 18.61
CA THR A 235 -15.91 3.88 18.83
C THR A 235 -15.37 4.57 17.56
N ALA A 236 -14.41 3.95 16.86
CA ALA A 236 -13.86 4.48 15.62
C ALA A 236 -14.93 4.62 14.52
N VAL A 237 -15.78 3.61 14.35
CA VAL A 237 -16.91 3.63 13.39
C VAL A 237 -17.86 4.78 13.71
N ARG A 238 -18.21 5.02 14.98
CA ARG A 238 -19.07 6.12 15.39
C ARG A 238 -18.44 7.49 15.21
N ILE A 239 -17.12 7.61 15.39
CA ILE A 239 -16.38 8.84 15.09
C ILE A 239 -16.46 9.16 13.59
N VAL A 240 -16.21 8.16 12.73
CA VAL A 240 -16.27 8.36 11.27
C VAL A 240 -17.69 8.66 10.80
N GLU A 241 -18.70 7.98 11.35
CA GLU A 241 -20.11 8.31 11.10
C GLU A 241 -20.40 9.77 11.41
N ALA A 242 -20.03 10.20 12.59
CA ALA A 242 -20.24 11.56 13.06
C ALA A 242 -19.53 12.60 12.17
N TRP A 243 -18.31 12.32 11.73
CA TRP A 243 -17.58 13.16 10.77
C TRP A 243 -18.26 13.20 9.40
N SER A 244 -18.76 12.05 8.91
CA SER A 244 -19.43 11.98 7.62
C SER A 244 -20.74 12.78 7.57
N GLN A 245 -21.45 12.88 8.69
CA GLN A 245 -22.68 13.67 8.81
C GLN A 245 -22.43 15.18 8.80
N GLN A 246 -21.20 15.61 9.08
CA GLN A 246 -20.83 17.01 9.18
C GLN A 246 -20.11 17.57 7.94
N ASP A 247 -19.99 16.76 6.90
CA ASP A 247 -19.34 17.13 5.65
C ASP A 247 -17.88 17.60 5.81
N TYR A 248 -17.12 16.88 6.63
CA TYR A 248 -15.68 17.13 6.81
C TYR A 248 -14.84 16.78 5.57
N GLY A 249 -15.46 16.43 4.47
CA GLY A 249 -14.78 16.00 3.25
C GLY A 249 -14.40 14.52 3.28
N THR A 250 -13.31 14.17 2.62
CA THR A 250 -12.87 12.76 2.50
C THR A 250 -12.17 12.29 3.77
N ILE A 251 -12.64 11.18 4.34
CA ILE A 251 -12.09 10.58 5.55
C ILE A 251 -11.29 9.34 5.14
N LEU A 252 -10.03 9.24 5.57
CA LEU A 252 -9.20 8.07 5.39
C LEU A 252 -9.13 7.26 6.69
N ALA A 253 -9.62 6.02 6.65
CA ALA A 253 -9.49 5.05 7.74
C ALA A 253 -8.48 3.95 7.36
N VAL A 254 -7.51 3.70 8.23
CA VAL A 254 -6.44 2.72 8.02
C VAL A 254 -6.31 1.76 9.19
N ALA A 255 -5.82 0.54 8.92
CA ALA A 255 -5.47 -0.43 9.95
C ALA A 255 -4.35 -1.36 9.46
N ASP A 256 -3.64 -2.00 10.39
CA ASP A 256 -2.51 -2.89 10.09
C ASP A 256 -2.92 -4.17 9.37
N SER A 257 -4.14 -4.64 9.58
CA SER A 257 -4.61 -5.89 8.98
C SER A 257 -5.85 -5.69 8.11
N ASN A 258 -5.96 -6.50 7.04
CA ASN A 258 -7.14 -6.51 6.19
C ASN A 258 -8.42 -6.82 6.97
N VAL A 259 -8.34 -7.71 7.98
CA VAL A 259 -9.48 -8.04 8.83
C VAL A 259 -9.97 -6.84 9.64
N ALA A 260 -9.06 -6.03 10.16
CA ALA A 260 -9.41 -4.83 10.91
C ALA A 260 -10.05 -3.76 10.00
N VAL A 261 -9.53 -3.58 8.78
CA VAL A 261 -10.15 -2.67 7.80
C VAL A 261 -11.53 -3.17 7.38
N ASP A 262 -11.69 -4.48 7.17
CA ASP A 262 -12.99 -5.08 6.81
C ASP A 262 -14.02 -4.92 7.94
N ASN A 263 -13.60 -5.03 9.20
CA ASN A 263 -14.47 -4.77 10.36
C ASN A 263 -14.90 -3.30 10.44
N LEU A 264 -13.99 -2.36 10.15
CA LEU A 264 -14.35 -0.94 10.06
C LEU A 264 -15.34 -0.68 8.93
N LEU A 265 -15.07 -1.22 7.74
CA LEU A 265 -15.94 -1.09 6.57
C LEU A 265 -17.34 -1.63 6.86
N GLU A 266 -17.43 -2.84 7.40
CA GLU A 266 -18.71 -3.47 7.75
C GLU A 266 -19.52 -2.61 8.70
N GLY A 267 -18.88 -2.10 9.77
CA GLY A 267 -19.53 -1.20 10.71
C GLY A 267 -20.01 0.10 10.07
N LEU A 268 -19.23 0.69 9.16
CA LEU A 268 -19.63 1.91 8.45
C LEU A 268 -20.79 1.68 7.49
N LEU A 269 -20.78 0.57 6.75
CA LEU A 269 -21.87 0.22 5.83
C LEU A 269 -23.19 -0.07 6.57
N GLN A 270 -23.13 -0.71 7.74
CA GLN A 270 -24.30 -0.94 8.60
C GLN A 270 -24.95 0.38 9.07
N LEU A 271 -24.18 1.44 9.18
CA LEU A 271 -24.66 2.78 9.53
C LEU A 271 -25.06 3.63 8.31
N GLY A 272 -25.02 3.05 7.10
CA GLY A 272 -25.34 3.78 5.86
C GLY A 272 -24.27 4.78 5.42
N VAL A 273 -23.08 4.74 6.01
CA VAL A 273 -21.96 5.60 5.59
C VAL A 273 -21.43 5.11 4.25
N ARG A 274 -21.29 6.01 3.28
CA ARG A 274 -20.67 5.70 1.99
C ARG A 274 -19.18 5.49 2.18
N ALA A 275 -18.74 4.26 2.20
CA ALA A 275 -17.35 3.89 2.36
C ALA A 275 -16.86 3.05 1.18
N VAL A 276 -15.60 3.25 0.81
CA VAL A 276 -14.93 2.52 -0.28
C VAL A 276 -13.70 1.81 0.28
N ARG A 277 -13.60 0.51 0.01
CA ARG A 277 -12.45 -0.30 0.40
C ARG A 277 -11.35 -0.17 -0.64
N LEU A 278 -10.24 0.41 -0.26
CA LEU A 278 -9.01 0.44 -1.06
C LEU A 278 -8.12 -0.77 -0.73
N GLY A 279 -7.50 -1.35 -1.72
CA GLY A 279 -6.58 -2.49 -1.58
C GLY A 279 -7.03 -3.68 -2.41
N GLN A 280 -6.28 -4.78 -2.32
CA GLN A 280 -6.52 -5.95 -3.17
C GLN A 280 -7.87 -6.61 -2.89
N PRO A 281 -8.80 -6.67 -3.87
CA PRO A 281 -10.17 -7.15 -3.68
C PRO A 281 -10.28 -8.56 -3.13
N VAL A 282 -9.28 -9.37 -3.44
CA VAL A 282 -9.25 -10.79 -3.07
C VAL A 282 -8.94 -11.01 -1.58
N LYS A 283 -8.40 -9.99 -0.89
CA LYS A 283 -8.21 -10.01 0.57
C LYS A 283 -9.43 -9.53 1.34
N VAL A 284 -10.45 -9.06 0.64
CA VAL A 284 -11.69 -8.54 1.21
C VAL A 284 -12.68 -9.67 1.40
N ARG A 285 -13.40 -9.68 2.53
CA ARG A 285 -14.49 -10.63 2.77
C ARG A 285 -15.50 -10.58 1.64
N GLU A 286 -16.06 -11.74 1.28
CA GLU A 286 -16.97 -11.89 0.15
C GLU A 286 -18.14 -10.91 0.20
N GLY A 287 -18.79 -10.75 1.34
CA GLY A 287 -19.91 -9.83 1.54
C GLY A 287 -19.56 -8.34 1.44
N LEU A 288 -18.28 -7.98 1.46
CA LEU A 288 -17.80 -6.60 1.37
C LEU A 288 -17.19 -6.25 0.01
N ARG A 289 -17.07 -7.21 -0.89
CA ARG A 289 -16.43 -7.00 -2.21
C ARG A 289 -17.10 -5.94 -3.05
N GLU A 290 -18.41 -5.80 -2.94
CA GLU A 290 -19.18 -4.78 -3.65
C GLU A 290 -18.79 -3.33 -3.26
N ALA A 291 -18.26 -3.15 -2.06
CA ALA A 291 -17.76 -1.87 -1.56
C ALA A 291 -16.28 -1.62 -1.88
N THR A 292 -15.64 -2.49 -2.67
CA THR A 292 -14.28 -2.24 -3.15
C THR A 292 -14.26 -1.25 -4.29
N MET A 293 -13.18 -0.48 -4.41
CA MET A 293 -12.98 0.43 -5.52
C MET A 293 -13.08 -0.29 -6.87
N ASP A 294 -12.49 -1.49 -6.96
CA ASP A 294 -12.52 -2.29 -8.19
C ASP A 294 -13.93 -2.66 -8.59
N ALA A 295 -14.77 -3.13 -7.65
CA ALA A 295 -16.17 -3.46 -7.93
C ALA A 295 -16.99 -2.23 -8.32
N MET A 296 -16.72 -1.07 -7.69
CA MET A 296 -17.36 0.19 -8.07
C MET A 296 -16.93 0.65 -9.47
N MET A 297 -15.65 0.53 -9.78
CA MET A 297 -15.12 0.83 -11.12
C MET A 297 -15.72 -0.12 -12.18
N GLU A 298 -15.90 -1.40 -11.84
CA GLU A 298 -16.54 -2.37 -12.74
C GLU A 298 -17.96 -1.97 -13.15
N LYS A 299 -18.69 -1.39 -12.25
CA LYS A 299 -20.08 -0.94 -12.46
C LYS A 299 -20.18 0.49 -13.02
N HIS A 300 -19.06 1.21 -13.12
CA HIS A 300 -19.09 2.61 -13.55
C HIS A 300 -19.38 2.74 -15.05
N PRO A 301 -20.28 3.64 -15.47
CA PRO A 301 -20.67 3.82 -16.88
C PRO A 301 -19.47 4.09 -17.82
N LEU A 302 -18.47 4.85 -17.37
CA LEU A 302 -17.27 5.19 -18.15
C LEU A 302 -16.24 4.06 -18.23
N ARG A 303 -16.47 2.90 -17.64
CA ARG A 303 -15.50 1.79 -17.67
C ARG A 303 -15.15 1.35 -19.09
N LYS A 304 -16.15 1.27 -19.95
CA LYS A 304 -15.94 0.85 -21.34
C LYS A 304 -15.01 1.82 -22.06
N ASP A 305 -15.26 3.10 -21.94
CA ASP A 305 -14.43 4.15 -22.55
C ASP A 305 -12.98 4.09 -22.01
N LEU A 306 -12.81 3.85 -20.70
CA LEU A 306 -11.49 3.69 -20.09
C LEU A 306 -10.75 2.49 -20.68
N ILE A 307 -11.40 1.35 -20.84
CA ILE A 307 -10.80 0.13 -21.42
C ILE A 307 -10.39 0.39 -22.86
N ASP A 308 -11.27 1.00 -23.66
CA ASP A 308 -11.01 1.32 -25.06
C ASP A 308 -9.80 2.26 -25.20
N HIS A 309 -9.69 3.26 -24.32
CA HIS A 309 -8.52 4.16 -24.26
C HIS A 309 -7.24 3.46 -23.84
N LEU A 310 -7.28 2.56 -22.87
CA LEU A 310 -6.11 1.79 -22.43
C LEU A 310 -5.61 0.86 -23.55
N GLU A 311 -6.52 0.17 -24.24
CA GLU A 311 -6.16 -0.67 -25.39
C GLU A 311 -5.57 0.16 -26.55
N LEU A 312 -6.12 1.35 -26.80
CA LEU A 312 -5.60 2.25 -27.82
C LEU A 312 -4.19 2.71 -27.46
N ASN A 313 -3.96 3.10 -26.20
CA ASN A 313 -2.64 3.50 -25.72
C ASN A 313 -1.62 2.34 -25.83
N GLU A 314 -2.02 1.12 -25.51
CA GLU A 314 -1.15 -0.06 -25.65
C GLU A 314 -0.80 -0.32 -27.14
N LYS A 315 -1.79 -0.23 -28.03
CA LYS A 315 -1.57 -0.37 -29.49
C LYS A 315 -0.63 0.71 -30.02
N LEU A 316 -0.79 1.96 -29.59
CA LEU A 316 0.09 3.09 -29.96
C LEU A 316 1.50 2.89 -29.41
N GLY A 317 1.63 2.47 -28.14
CA GLY A 317 2.92 2.17 -27.51
C GLY A 317 3.69 1.06 -28.24
N ARG A 318 3.00 0.01 -28.70
CA ARG A 318 3.60 -1.06 -29.53
C ARG A 318 4.05 -0.53 -30.89
N LYS A 319 3.25 0.31 -31.54
CA LYS A 319 3.62 0.94 -32.83
C LYS A 319 4.85 1.83 -32.68
N ILE A 320 4.92 2.66 -31.62
CA ILE A 320 6.07 3.54 -31.36
C ILE A 320 7.35 2.73 -31.11
N LYS A 321 7.26 1.65 -30.28
CA LYS A 321 8.40 0.73 -30.05
C LYS A 321 8.84 0.03 -31.34
N GLY A 322 7.90 -0.39 -32.19
CA GLY A 322 8.21 -0.98 -33.49
C GLY A 322 8.88 0.00 -34.46
N MET A 323 8.46 1.25 -34.47
CA MET A 323 9.08 2.31 -35.28
C MET A 323 10.50 2.67 -34.79
N ARG A 324 10.75 2.70 -33.49
CA ARG A 324 12.10 2.91 -32.94
C ARG A 324 13.03 1.74 -33.22
N GLY A 325 12.58 0.50 -33.04
CA GLY A 325 13.38 -0.69 -33.40
C GLY A 325 13.64 -0.86 -34.90
N GLY A 326 12.79 -0.30 -35.78
CA GLY A 326 13.01 -0.26 -37.22
C GLY A 326 14.03 0.80 -37.65
N LYS A 327 14.13 1.92 -36.92
CA LYS A 327 15.13 2.97 -37.20
C LYS A 327 16.54 2.59 -36.73
N GLU A 328 16.69 1.83 -35.67
CA GLU A 328 18.00 1.33 -35.21
C GLU A 328 18.61 0.28 -36.15
N LYS A 329 17.80 -0.43 -36.93
CA LYS A 329 18.29 -1.37 -37.97
C LYS A 329 18.67 -0.71 -39.31
N GLY A 330 18.35 0.54 -39.50
CA GLY A 330 18.57 1.27 -40.76
C GLY A 330 19.61 2.38 -40.69
N LEU A 331 20.20 2.66 -39.54
CA LEU A 331 21.28 3.66 -39.42
C LEU A 331 22.63 2.95 -39.40
N ASP A 332 23.11 2.64 -40.64
CA ASP A 332 24.51 2.30 -40.85
C ASP A 332 25.34 3.57 -40.56
N HIS A 333 26.38 3.41 -39.76
CA HIS A 333 27.27 4.48 -39.25
C HIS A 333 28.00 5.29 -40.33
N ARG A 334 27.60 5.19 -41.60
CA ARG A 334 28.23 5.87 -42.76
C ARG A 334 27.56 7.17 -43.14
N ASP A 335 26.37 7.51 -42.61
CA ASP A 335 25.64 8.72 -43.05
C ASP A 335 25.74 9.93 -42.11
N LEU A 336 26.50 9.85 -41.03
CA LEU A 336 26.70 10.96 -40.09
C LEU A 336 27.94 11.83 -40.39
N SER A 337 28.64 11.63 -41.54
CA SER A 337 29.83 12.42 -41.88
C SER A 337 29.62 13.43 -43.02
N ARG A 338 28.37 13.65 -43.49
CA ARG A 338 28.07 14.66 -44.48
C ARG A 338 26.94 15.57 -44.04
N GLY A 339 27.29 16.64 -43.35
CA GLY A 339 26.35 17.69 -43.08
C GLY A 339 26.63 18.52 -41.83
N TRP A 340 27.74 19.18 -41.79
CA TRP A 340 27.95 20.53 -41.25
C TRP A 340 29.06 21.18 -42.01
#